data_2386ce83e6f50a1de011a2529cc3ef97
#
_entry.id   2386ce83e6f50a1de011a2529cc3ef97
#
_cell.length_a   1.000
_cell.length_b   1.000
_cell.length_c   1.000
_cell.angle_alpha   90.00
_cell.angle_beta   90.00
_cell.angle_gamma   90.00
#
_symmetry.space_group_name_H-M   'P 1'
#
loop_
_entity.id
_entity.type
_entity.pdbx_description
1 polymer ?
#
loop_
_entity_poly.entity_id
_entity_poly.type
_entity_poly.pdbx_seq_one_letter_code
_entity_poly.pdbx_strand_id
1 'polypeptide(L)'
;KQQGSGEFDPAFIITKLGAKVNRLVAMGLLELMERRDSSSGVFWTGRIRDPSGLHFFSIGTFHSDEIQIQADELLARFQQEEPVLIMMVAKSSMRQSDEGSIFTGLRPEEITIIDSQQYAHLLVEACDATMRRLEAFRNSAELEQTFAEYKKAGIPSDLIDGILLSRGHYGEIDSEFHKLNVLRSLAIAEGDTSQTQLPKDEIKNEKIENTQEIDYNALISQCIGKNDAPKGVDFETIVEYCLNNNGERDNSEIAIENMVDDGELFEVKFGWYKLVGQS
;
A
#
# COMPACT_ATOMS: atom_id res chain seq x y z
N LYS A 1 9.69 0.89 11.43
CA LYS A 1 10.74 0.15 10.69
C LYS A 1 11.92 -0.08 11.62
N GLN A 2 12.34 -1.34 11.78
CA GLN A 2 13.56 -1.69 12.51
C GLN A 2 14.70 -1.78 11.49
N GLN A 3 15.71 -0.93 11.61
CA GLN A 3 16.96 -1.08 10.88
C GLN A 3 17.84 -2.14 11.55
N GLY A 4 18.58 -2.91 10.74
CA GLY A 4 19.63 -3.78 11.25
C GLY A 4 20.78 -2.97 11.88
N SER A 5 21.63 -3.63 12.62
CA SER A 5 22.77 -3.03 13.32
C SER A 5 23.98 -2.73 12.41
N GLY A 6 24.01 -3.26 11.19
CA GLY A 6 25.07 -3.10 10.20
C GLY A 6 24.57 -2.46 8.89
N GLU A 7 25.50 -1.95 8.10
CA GLU A 7 25.22 -1.29 6.82
C GLU A 7 24.46 -2.17 5.82
N PHE A 8 24.64 -3.49 5.92
CA PHE A 8 24.01 -4.49 5.04
C PHE A 8 22.90 -5.30 5.71
N ASP A 9 22.57 -5.00 6.97
CA ASP A 9 21.54 -5.73 7.67
C ASP A 9 20.15 -5.38 7.11
N PRO A 10 19.29 -6.39 6.88
CA PRO A 10 17.95 -6.13 6.34
C PRO A 10 17.11 -5.29 7.30
N ALA A 11 16.41 -4.31 6.76
CA ALA A 11 15.40 -3.57 7.52
C ALA A 11 14.10 -4.37 7.56
N PHE A 12 13.45 -4.41 8.72
CA PHE A 12 12.20 -5.11 8.94
C PHE A 12 11.05 -4.14 9.22
N ILE A 13 9.87 -4.48 8.73
CA ILE A 13 8.61 -3.91 9.21
C ILE A 13 8.10 -4.85 10.33
N ILE A 14 7.66 -4.28 11.43
CA ILE A 14 7.04 -5.03 12.51
C ILE A 14 5.52 -4.86 12.39
N THR A 15 4.80 -5.96 12.22
CA THR A 15 3.34 -5.94 12.18
C THR A 15 2.75 -5.82 13.58
N LYS A 16 1.46 -5.51 13.66
CA LYS A 16 0.74 -5.42 14.94
C LYS A 16 0.83 -6.70 15.78
N LEU A 17 0.79 -7.87 15.15
CA LEU A 17 0.95 -9.16 15.84
C LEU A 17 2.41 -9.61 15.99
N GLY A 18 3.38 -8.72 15.78
CA GLY A 18 4.78 -8.99 16.02
C GLY A 18 5.51 -9.76 14.90
N ALA A 19 4.94 -9.91 13.72
CA ALA A 19 5.70 -10.49 12.62
C ALA A 19 6.78 -9.51 12.16
N LYS A 20 8.02 -10.01 12.02
CA LYS A 20 9.16 -9.26 11.45
C LYS A 20 9.17 -9.54 9.95
N VAL A 21 8.82 -8.55 9.14
CA VAL A 21 8.63 -8.70 7.70
C VAL A 21 9.68 -7.89 6.95
N ASN A 22 10.47 -8.55 6.11
CA ASN A 22 11.31 -7.94 5.09
C ASN A 22 10.86 -8.40 3.71
N ARG A 23 10.73 -9.73 3.53
CA ARG A 23 10.19 -10.38 2.35
C ARG A 23 8.97 -11.21 2.75
N LEU A 24 7.94 -11.22 1.93
CA LEU A 24 6.69 -11.94 2.20
C LEU A 24 6.12 -12.53 0.91
N VAL A 25 5.25 -13.51 1.07
CA VAL A 25 4.32 -13.93 0.04
C VAL A 25 3.05 -13.09 0.19
N ALA A 26 2.64 -12.41 -0.86
CA ALA A 26 1.36 -11.72 -0.96
C ALA A 26 0.55 -12.35 -2.10
N MET A 27 -0.75 -12.44 -1.92
CA MET A 27 -1.65 -13.05 -2.89
C MET A 27 -3.01 -12.37 -2.86
N GLY A 28 -3.73 -12.40 -3.97
CA GLY A 28 -5.07 -11.81 -4.03
C GLY A 28 -5.59 -11.62 -5.44
N LEU A 29 -6.80 -11.10 -5.51
CA LEU A 29 -7.43 -10.70 -6.75
C LEU A 29 -6.78 -9.40 -7.26
N LEU A 30 -6.32 -9.40 -8.50
CA LEU A 30 -5.80 -8.19 -9.15
C LEU A 30 -6.96 -7.24 -9.45
N GLU A 31 -6.99 -6.08 -8.82
CA GLU A 31 -8.05 -5.07 -8.96
C GLU A 31 -7.64 -3.84 -9.76
N LEU A 32 -6.34 -3.61 -9.88
CA LEU A 32 -5.77 -2.52 -10.65
C LEU A 32 -4.45 -2.96 -11.25
N MET A 33 -4.23 -2.62 -12.50
CA MET A 33 -2.93 -2.73 -13.15
C MET A 33 -2.82 -1.63 -14.20
N GLU A 34 -1.87 -0.74 -14.03
CA GLU A 34 -1.59 0.40 -14.90
C GLU A 34 -0.13 0.40 -15.30
N ARG A 35 0.13 0.82 -16.53
CA ARG A 35 1.47 1.08 -17.05
C ARG A 35 1.62 2.56 -17.34
N ARG A 36 2.73 3.12 -16.91
CA ARG A 36 3.13 4.50 -17.20
C ARG A 36 4.50 4.51 -17.84
N ASP A 37 4.62 5.23 -18.93
CA ASP A 37 5.89 5.48 -19.61
C ASP A 37 6.37 6.89 -19.21
N SER A 38 7.56 6.98 -18.63
CA SER A 38 8.16 8.26 -18.24
C SER A 38 9.56 8.40 -18.84
N SER A 39 10.13 9.59 -18.75
CA SER A 39 11.51 9.86 -19.18
C SER A 39 12.55 9.03 -18.41
N SER A 40 12.19 8.54 -17.21
CA SER A 40 13.04 7.67 -16.36
C SER A 40 12.83 6.18 -16.66
N GLY A 41 11.92 5.82 -17.58
CA GLY A 41 11.63 4.46 -17.99
C GLY A 41 10.18 4.04 -17.73
N VAL A 42 9.92 2.78 -18.00
CA VAL A 42 8.57 2.18 -17.85
C VAL A 42 8.33 1.83 -16.39
N PHE A 43 7.11 2.08 -15.93
CA PHE A 43 6.69 1.81 -14.56
C PHE A 43 5.28 1.21 -14.55
N TRP A 44 5.08 0.17 -13.74
CA TRP A 44 3.78 -0.44 -13.52
C TRP A 44 3.36 -0.24 -12.08
N THR A 45 2.11 0.10 -11.87
CA THR A 45 1.47 0.11 -10.56
C THR A 45 0.33 -0.87 -10.56
N GLY A 46 0.17 -1.58 -9.48
CA GLY A 46 -0.90 -2.55 -9.32
C GLY A 46 -1.44 -2.58 -7.91
N ARG A 47 -2.62 -3.16 -7.79
CA ARG A 47 -3.31 -3.34 -6.52
C ARG A 47 -3.96 -4.71 -6.51
N ILE A 48 -3.67 -5.47 -5.45
CA ILE A 48 -4.37 -6.73 -5.16
C ILE A 48 -5.28 -6.56 -3.95
N ARG A 49 -6.34 -7.34 -3.93
CA ARG A 49 -7.23 -7.48 -2.77
C ARG A 49 -7.15 -8.88 -2.24
N ASP A 50 -6.96 -8.98 -0.92
CA ASP A 50 -7.12 -10.20 -0.14
C ASP A 50 -8.15 -9.98 1.00
N PRO A 51 -8.45 -11.01 1.84
CA PRO A 51 -9.38 -10.83 2.96
C PRO A 51 -8.96 -9.81 4.01
N SER A 52 -7.69 -9.42 4.06
CA SER A 52 -7.17 -8.41 4.99
C SER A 52 -7.28 -6.98 4.46
N GLY A 53 -7.46 -6.80 3.14
CA GLY A 53 -7.63 -5.48 2.52
C GLY A 53 -6.92 -5.33 1.17
N LEU A 54 -6.52 -4.11 0.89
CA LEU A 54 -5.86 -3.70 -0.35
C LEU A 54 -4.36 -3.59 -0.17
N HIS A 55 -3.61 -4.13 -1.12
CA HIS A 55 -2.15 -4.08 -1.12
C HIS A 55 -1.65 -3.55 -2.45
N PHE A 56 -0.92 -2.45 -2.39
CA PHE A 56 -0.34 -1.81 -3.57
C PHE A 56 1.04 -2.39 -3.86
N PHE A 57 1.35 -2.56 -5.13
CA PHE A 57 2.68 -2.96 -5.58
C PHE A 57 3.15 -2.11 -6.76
N SER A 58 4.46 -2.07 -6.96
CA SER A 58 5.06 -1.32 -8.05
C SER A 58 6.22 -2.07 -8.67
N ILE A 59 6.35 -1.97 -9.98
CA ILE A 59 7.41 -2.54 -10.78
C ILE A 59 7.99 -1.42 -11.64
N GLY A 60 9.30 -1.32 -11.70
CA GLY A 60 9.99 -0.30 -12.49
C GLY A 60 11.28 -0.84 -13.10
N THR A 61 12.05 0.01 -13.76
CA THR A 61 13.31 -0.34 -14.45
C THR A 61 14.40 -0.91 -13.55
N PHE A 62 14.23 -0.83 -12.22
CA PHE A 62 15.14 -1.44 -11.24
C PHE A 62 14.83 -2.92 -10.95
N HIS A 63 13.75 -3.46 -11.51
CA HIS A 63 13.45 -4.91 -11.47
C HIS A 63 14.08 -5.61 -12.67
N SER A 64 14.20 -6.93 -12.58
CA SER A 64 14.71 -7.74 -13.70
C SER A 64 13.79 -7.66 -14.92
N ASP A 65 14.34 -7.93 -16.11
CA ASP A 65 13.57 -7.92 -17.35
C ASP A 65 12.43 -8.94 -17.30
N GLU A 66 12.64 -10.09 -16.62
CA GLU A 66 11.61 -11.12 -16.46
C GLU A 66 10.37 -10.60 -15.73
N ILE A 67 10.58 -9.84 -14.65
CA ILE A 67 9.46 -9.24 -13.88
C ILE A 67 8.75 -8.17 -14.71
N GLN A 68 9.47 -7.39 -15.53
CA GLN A 68 8.86 -6.40 -16.40
C GLN A 68 8.02 -7.06 -17.51
N ILE A 69 8.50 -8.17 -18.08
CA ILE A 69 7.73 -8.98 -19.05
C ILE A 69 6.47 -9.54 -18.38
N GLN A 70 6.58 -10.10 -17.17
CA GLN A 70 5.43 -10.60 -16.41
C GLN A 70 4.42 -9.49 -16.11
N ALA A 71 4.88 -8.27 -15.85
CA ALA A 71 4.00 -7.12 -15.62
C ALA A 71 3.18 -6.76 -16.89
N ASP A 72 3.79 -6.80 -18.07
CA ASP A 72 3.07 -6.59 -19.32
C ASP A 72 2.08 -7.73 -19.62
N GLU A 73 2.42 -8.98 -19.31
CA GLU A 73 1.50 -10.12 -19.43
C GLU A 73 0.30 -10.00 -18.49
N LEU A 74 0.53 -9.57 -17.25
CA LEU A 74 -0.53 -9.32 -16.28
C LEU A 74 -1.44 -8.18 -16.72
N LEU A 75 -0.88 -7.09 -17.23
CA LEU A 75 -1.63 -5.97 -17.76
C LEU A 75 -2.53 -6.42 -18.92
N ALA A 76 -1.99 -7.20 -19.87
CA ALA A 76 -2.75 -7.73 -20.99
C ALA A 76 -3.93 -8.61 -20.56
N ARG A 77 -3.75 -9.44 -19.51
CA ARG A 77 -4.85 -10.25 -18.95
C ARG A 77 -5.87 -9.40 -18.19
N PHE A 78 -5.40 -8.44 -17.40
CA PHE A 78 -6.27 -7.52 -16.67
C PHE A 78 -7.19 -6.73 -17.62
N GLN A 79 -6.68 -6.31 -18.78
CA GLN A 79 -7.44 -5.62 -19.83
C GLN A 79 -8.51 -6.49 -20.50
N GLN A 80 -8.46 -7.81 -20.35
CA GLN A 80 -9.50 -8.73 -20.84
C GLN A 80 -10.70 -8.85 -19.90
N GLU A 81 -10.70 -8.08 -18.77
CA GLU A 81 -11.74 -8.06 -17.75
C GLU A 81 -12.00 -9.43 -17.08
N GLU A 82 -11.06 -10.36 -17.21
CA GLU A 82 -11.12 -11.65 -16.51
C GLU A 82 -10.57 -11.50 -15.08
N PRO A 83 -11.19 -12.14 -14.07
CA PRO A 83 -10.66 -12.15 -12.73
C PRO A 83 -9.29 -12.85 -12.70
N VAL A 84 -8.25 -12.15 -12.29
CA VAL A 84 -6.89 -12.70 -12.20
C VAL A 84 -6.47 -12.80 -10.74
N LEU A 85 -6.24 -14.01 -10.27
CA LEU A 85 -5.61 -14.26 -8.97
C LEU A 85 -4.11 -14.35 -9.16
N ILE A 86 -3.36 -13.59 -8.37
CA ILE A 86 -1.91 -13.61 -8.40
C ILE A 86 -1.31 -13.90 -7.03
N MET A 87 -0.15 -14.51 -7.05
CA MET A 87 0.76 -14.63 -5.92
C MET A 87 2.08 -13.97 -6.27
N MET A 88 2.67 -13.28 -5.32
CA MET A 88 3.99 -12.67 -5.48
C MET A 88 4.87 -12.91 -4.27
N VAL A 89 6.16 -13.13 -4.52
CA VAL A 89 7.21 -12.95 -3.52
C VAL A 89 7.68 -11.51 -3.62
N ALA A 90 7.55 -10.75 -2.54
CA ALA A 90 7.81 -9.34 -2.57
C ALA A 90 8.57 -8.86 -1.33
N LYS A 91 9.36 -7.80 -1.51
CA LYS A 91 9.90 -7.00 -0.40
C LYS A 91 8.87 -5.97 0.03
N SER A 92 8.72 -5.82 1.34
CA SER A 92 7.94 -4.72 1.89
C SER A 92 8.69 -3.39 1.69
N SER A 93 8.01 -2.38 1.20
CA SER A 93 8.50 -1.01 1.11
C SER A 93 7.71 -0.09 2.04
N MET A 94 8.38 0.94 2.52
CA MET A 94 7.76 1.96 3.35
C MET A 94 8.36 3.32 2.97
N ARG A 95 7.50 4.26 2.66
CA ARG A 95 7.85 5.66 2.46
C ARG A 95 7.09 6.51 3.47
N GLN A 96 7.74 7.48 4.05
CA GLN A 96 7.11 8.49 4.87
C GLN A 96 7.10 9.79 4.05
N SER A 97 5.93 10.43 3.96
CA SER A 97 5.83 11.77 3.38
C SER A 97 6.42 12.81 4.33
N ASP A 98 6.67 14.00 3.83
CA ASP A 98 7.17 15.12 4.63
C ASP A 98 6.17 15.53 5.74
N GLU A 99 4.90 15.24 5.56
CA GLU A 99 3.82 15.44 6.54
C GLU A 99 3.70 14.34 7.58
N GLY A 100 4.55 13.31 7.52
CA GLY A 100 4.56 12.19 8.45
C GLY A 100 3.64 11.03 8.10
N SER A 101 2.86 11.11 7.02
CA SER A 101 2.04 9.98 6.52
C SER A 101 2.92 8.81 6.09
N ILE A 102 2.50 7.60 6.42
CA ILE A 102 3.25 6.38 6.12
C ILE A 102 2.55 5.62 5.00
N PHE A 103 3.23 5.47 3.88
CA PHE A 103 2.81 4.65 2.76
C PHE A 103 3.55 3.32 2.79
N THR A 104 2.80 2.24 2.69
CA THR A 104 3.36 0.90 2.58
C THR A 104 3.01 0.30 1.22
N GLY A 105 3.95 -0.41 0.63
CA GLY A 105 3.77 -1.05 -0.66
C GLY A 105 4.60 -2.32 -0.76
N LEU A 106 4.42 -3.03 -1.85
CA LEU A 106 5.14 -4.24 -2.18
C LEU A 106 6.03 -4.00 -3.40
N ARG A 107 7.23 -4.53 -3.36
CA ARG A 107 8.15 -4.58 -4.50
C ARG A 107 8.31 -6.04 -4.89
N PRO A 108 7.61 -6.50 -5.93
CA PRO A 108 7.67 -7.88 -6.37
C PRO A 108 9.10 -8.29 -6.79
N GLU A 109 9.51 -9.48 -6.40
CA GLU A 109 10.71 -10.14 -6.90
C GLU A 109 10.35 -11.30 -7.83
N GLU A 110 9.17 -11.91 -7.59
CA GLU A 110 8.58 -12.96 -8.42
C GLU A 110 7.07 -12.78 -8.41
N ILE A 111 6.42 -13.03 -9.54
CA ILE A 111 4.96 -12.98 -9.66
C ILE A 111 4.51 -14.24 -10.42
N THR A 112 3.37 -14.79 -10.05
CA THR A 112 2.73 -15.85 -10.79
C THR A 112 1.21 -15.76 -10.71
N ILE A 113 0.54 -16.21 -11.75
CA ILE A 113 -0.92 -16.39 -11.75
C ILE A 113 -1.21 -17.71 -11.07
N ILE A 114 -2.18 -17.72 -10.19
CA ILE A 114 -2.63 -18.89 -9.45
C ILE A 114 -4.11 -19.17 -9.72
N ASP A 115 -4.51 -20.40 -9.53
CA ASP A 115 -5.91 -20.79 -9.58
C ASP A 115 -6.60 -20.66 -8.21
N SER A 116 -7.92 -20.84 -8.19
CA SER A 116 -8.71 -20.74 -6.97
C SER A 116 -8.36 -21.82 -5.92
N GLN A 117 -7.92 -22.99 -6.33
CA GLN A 117 -7.51 -24.07 -5.42
C GLN A 117 -6.18 -23.73 -4.74
N GLN A 118 -5.23 -23.22 -5.50
CA GLN A 118 -3.94 -22.74 -4.99
C GLN A 118 -4.17 -21.57 -4.02
N TYR A 119 -5.04 -20.63 -4.39
CA TYR A 119 -5.40 -19.51 -3.53
C TYR A 119 -6.03 -19.98 -2.21
N ALA A 120 -7.00 -20.89 -2.26
CA ALA A 120 -7.64 -21.46 -1.07
C ALA A 120 -6.61 -22.12 -0.13
N HIS A 121 -5.68 -22.90 -0.68
CA HIS A 121 -4.62 -23.54 0.12
C HIS A 121 -3.74 -22.50 0.83
N LEU A 122 -3.30 -21.47 0.12
CA LEU A 122 -2.48 -20.39 0.67
C LEU A 122 -3.23 -19.57 1.74
N LEU A 123 -4.56 -19.37 1.57
CA LEU A 123 -5.39 -18.71 2.59
C LEU A 123 -5.40 -19.52 3.90
N VAL A 124 -5.54 -20.86 3.83
CA VAL A 124 -5.51 -21.70 5.02
C VAL A 124 -4.17 -21.62 5.74
N GLU A 125 -3.04 -21.66 5.02
CA GLU A 125 -1.72 -21.50 5.62
C GLU A 125 -1.53 -20.10 6.27
N ALA A 126 -2.03 -19.04 5.62
CA ALA A 126 -2.01 -17.69 6.17
C ALA A 126 -2.86 -17.57 7.45
N CYS A 127 -4.01 -18.27 7.50
CA CYS A 127 -4.86 -18.37 8.68
C CYS A 127 -4.13 -19.05 9.84
N ASP A 128 -3.51 -20.21 9.60
CA ASP A 128 -2.74 -20.93 10.62
C ASP A 128 -1.62 -20.05 11.20
N ALA A 129 -0.84 -19.42 10.32
CA ALA A 129 0.21 -18.49 10.73
C ALA A 129 -0.31 -17.28 11.52
N THR A 130 -1.50 -16.77 11.20
CA THR A 130 -2.14 -15.68 11.92
C THR A 130 -2.65 -16.12 13.28
N MET A 131 -3.30 -17.28 13.36
CA MET A 131 -3.79 -17.85 14.63
C MET A 131 -2.64 -18.14 15.60
N ARG A 132 -1.53 -18.70 15.12
CA ARG A 132 -0.33 -18.93 15.91
C ARG A 132 0.21 -17.63 16.53
N ARG A 133 0.21 -16.53 15.77
CA ARG A 133 0.64 -15.20 16.27
C ARG A 133 -0.37 -14.62 17.26
N LEU A 134 -1.66 -14.74 16.98
CA LEU A 134 -2.72 -14.27 17.88
C LEU A 134 -2.65 -14.97 19.22
N GLU A 135 -2.46 -16.29 19.23
CA GLU A 135 -2.32 -17.08 20.45
C GLU A 135 -1.10 -16.63 21.26
N ALA A 136 0.06 -16.54 20.61
CA ALA A 136 1.30 -16.08 21.27
C ALA A 136 1.14 -14.65 21.83
N PHE A 137 0.54 -13.75 21.07
CA PHE A 137 0.28 -12.37 21.49
C PHE A 137 -0.66 -12.33 22.70
N ARG A 138 -1.74 -13.09 22.69
CA ARG A 138 -2.69 -13.18 23.80
C ARG A 138 -2.03 -13.77 25.05
N ASN A 139 -1.31 -14.89 24.92
CA ASN A 139 -0.67 -15.57 26.03
C ASN A 139 0.45 -14.75 26.68
N SER A 140 0.97 -13.75 25.97
CA SER A 140 1.98 -12.82 26.51
C SER A 140 1.40 -11.54 27.15
N ALA A 141 0.07 -11.37 27.20
CA ALA A 141 -0.55 -10.10 27.55
C ALA A 141 -0.24 -9.64 28.99
N GLU A 142 -0.30 -10.56 29.96
CA GLU A 142 -0.13 -10.27 31.37
C GLU A 142 1.29 -10.57 31.89
N LEU A 143 2.20 -10.95 31.01
CA LEU A 143 3.56 -11.28 31.39
C LEU A 143 4.46 -10.02 31.42
N GLU A 144 5.48 -10.05 32.24
CA GLU A 144 6.54 -9.06 32.17
C GLU A 144 7.17 -9.05 30.78
N GLN A 145 7.31 -7.87 30.16
CA GLN A 145 7.76 -7.72 28.78
C GLN A 145 9.26 -7.95 28.65
N THR A 146 9.68 -9.18 28.94
CA THR A 146 11.07 -9.63 28.79
C THR A 146 11.16 -10.92 27.99
N PHE A 147 12.26 -11.10 27.29
CA PHE A 147 12.51 -12.33 26.53
C PHE A 147 12.48 -13.58 27.43
N ALA A 148 13.04 -13.47 28.64
CA ALA A 148 13.15 -14.58 29.58
C ALA A 148 11.77 -15.04 30.07
N GLU A 149 10.89 -14.14 30.46
CA GLU A 149 9.53 -14.48 30.93
C GLU A 149 8.66 -15.02 29.80
N TYR A 150 8.76 -14.47 28.59
CA TYR A 150 8.02 -14.99 27.44
C TYR A 150 8.47 -16.41 27.06
N LYS A 151 9.77 -16.66 27.06
CA LYS A 151 10.33 -17.99 26.81
C LYS A 151 9.93 -19.00 27.87
N LYS A 152 9.95 -18.62 29.15
CA LYS A 152 9.52 -19.45 30.29
C LYS A 152 8.04 -19.79 30.22
N ALA A 153 7.21 -18.88 29.74
CA ALA A 153 5.78 -19.09 29.53
C ALA A 153 5.45 -19.91 28.26
N GLY A 154 6.45 -20.34 27.49
CA GLY A 154 6.26 -21.18 26.31
C GLY A 154 5.89 -20.41 25.04
N ILE A 155 6.07 -19.09 25.01
CA ILE A 155 5.91 -18.32 23.78
C ILE A 155 6.97 -18.78 22.76
N PRO A 156 6.60 -19.06 21.48
CA PRO A 156 7.55 -19.48 20.47
C PRO A 156 8.70 -18.47 20.30
N SER A 157 9.93 -18.97 20.35
CA SER A 157 11.13 -18.12 20.40
C SER A 157 11.28 -17.22 19.19
N ASP A 158 10.79 -17.64 18.03
CA ASP A 158 10.78 -16.86 16.78
C ASP A 158 9.81 -15.67 16.80
N LEU A 159 8.83 -15.67 17.71
CA LEU A 159 7.84 -14.60 17.84
C LEU A 159 8.16 -13.60 18.96
N ILE A 160 9.00 -13.98 19.94
CA ILE A 160 9.21 -13.18 21.15
C ILE A 160 9.67 -11.74 20.84
N ASP A 161 10.76 -11.60 20.10
CA ASP A 161 11.32 -10.28 19.79
C ASP A 161 10.31 -9.39 19.06
N GLY A 162 9.59 -9.96 18.10
CA GLY A 162 8.59 -9.23 17.34
C GLY A 162 7.41 -8.78 18.19
N ILE A 163 6.95 -9.64 19.11
CA ILE A 163 5.86 -9.29 20.06
C ILE A 163 6.28 -8.19 21.01
N LEU A 164 7.50 -8.26 21.57
CA LEU A 164 8.04 -7.22 22.45
C LEU A 164 8.12 -5.87 21.73
N LEU A 165 8.62 -5.84 20.51
CA LEU A 165 8.69 -4.63 19.68
C LEU A 165 7.29 -4.10 19.34
N SER A 166 6.35 -4.98 19.03
CA SER A 166 4.97 -4.61 18.69
C SER A 166 4.27 -3.97 19.89
N ARG A 167 4.34 -4.58 21.05
CA ARG A 167 3.72 -4.03 22.29
C ARG A 167 4.29 -2.66 22.66
N GLY A 168 5.60 -2.49 22.53
CA GLY A 168 6.25 -1.21 22.80
C GLY A 168 5.84 -0.08 21.85
N HIS A 169 5.35 -0.43 20.64
CA HIS A 169 5.00 0.57 19.61
C HIS A 169 3.49 0.80 19.45
N TYR A 170 2.70 -0.29 19.36
CA TYR A 170 1.26 -0.20 19.03
C TYR A 170 0.33 -0.15 20.25
N GLY A 171 0.81 -0.50 21.44
CA GLY A 171 -0.04 -0.61 22.62
C GLY A 171 -1.02 -1.78 22.54
N GLU A 172 -2.29 -1.51 22.85
CA GLU A 172 -3.36 -2.50 22.75
C GLU A 172 -3.74 -2.75 21.29
N ILE A 173 -4.02 -4.02 20.98
CA ILE A 173 -4.35 -4.47 19.62
C ILE A 173 -5.72 -5.13 19.64
N ASP A 174 -6.57 -4.73 18.70
CA ASP A 174 -7.86 -5.36 18.47
C ASP A 174 -7.67 -6.76 17.87
N SER A 175 -7.77 -7.77 18.72
CA SER A 175 -7.65 -9.17 18.31
C SER A 175 -8.88 -9.66 17.53
N GLU A 176 -10.06 -9.04 17.71
CA GLU A 176 -11.29 -9.45 17.03
C GLU A 176 -11.22 -9.14 15.52
N PHE A 177 -10.61 -8.02 15.15
CA PHE A 177 -10.34 -7.71 13.76
C PHE A 177 -9.57 -8.83 13.04
N HIS A 178 -8.50 -9.32 13.67
CA HIS A 178 -7.70 -10.42 13.09
C HIS A 178 -8.46 -11.75 13.04
N LYS A 179 -9.27 -12.05 14.04
CA LYS A 179 -10.12 -13.25 14.03
C LYS A 179 -11.17 -13.21 12.92
N LEU A 180 -11.82 -12.06 12.73
CA LEU A 180 -12.78 -11.88 11.65
C LEU A 180 -12.13 -12.07 10.28
N ASN A 181 -10.92 -11.56 10.08
CA ASN A 181 -10.19 -11.77 8.83
C ASN A 181 -9.83 -13.26 8.60
N VAL A 182 -9.47 -13.99 9.65
CA VAL A 182 -9.26 -15.44 9.57
C VAL A 182 -10.56 -16.15 9.16
N LEU A 183 -11.69 -15.84 9.78
CA LEU A 183 -12.98 -16.44 9.44
C LEU A 183 -13.39 -16.17 7.98
N ARG A 184 -13.20 -14.94 7.51
CA ARG A 184 -13.45 -14.56 6.10
C ARG A 184 -12.55 -15.34 5.16
N SER A 185 -11.26 -15.45 5.49
CA SER A 185 -10.29 -16.20 4.66
C SER A 185 -10.67 -17.68 4.54
N LEU A 186 -11.10 -18.30 5.63
CA LEU A 186 -11.55 -19.70 5.64
C LEU A 186 -12.83 -19.88 4.84
N ALA A 187 -13.81 -18.96 4.96
CA ALA A 187 -15.03 -19.00 4.17
C ALA A 187 -14.74 -18.91 2.66
N ILE A 188 -13.83 -18.01 2.26
CA ILE A 188 -13.39 -17.92 0.85
C ILE A 188 -12.68 -19.20 0.41
N ALA A 189 -11.84 -19.80 1.26
CA ALA A 189 -11.17 -21.05 0.96
C ALA A 189 -12.14 -22.23 0.79
N GLU A 190 -13.28 -22.20 1.48
CA GLU A 190 -14.38 -23.18 1.33
C GLU A 190 -15.26 -22.91 0.09
N GLY A 191 -15.04 -21.80 -0.62
CA GLY A 191 -15.77 -21.44 -1.84
C GLY A 191 -16.95 -20.47 -1.61
N ASP A 192 -17.08 -19.88 -0.43
CA ASP A 192 -18.07 -18.83 -0.19
C ASP A 192 -17.63 -17.50 -0.81
N THR A 193 -17.99 -17.32 -2.07
CA THR A 193 -17.68 -16.11 -2.84
C THR A 193 -18.48 -14.88 -2.38
N SER A 194 -19.50 -15.02 -1.55
CA SER A 194 -20.24 -13.88 -0.98
C SER A 194 -19.37 -13.04 -0.04
N GLN A 195 -18.35 -13.65 0.54
CA GLN A 195 -17.36 -13.02 1.42
C GLN A 195 -16.23 -12.31 0.65
N THR A 196 -16.10 -12.51 -0.66
CA THR A 196 -15.15 -11.76 -1.50
C THR A 196 -15.59 -10.30 -1.74
N GLN A 197 -16.87 -10.03 -1.62
CA GLN A 197 -17.33 -8.67 -1.40
C GLN A 197 -17.11 -8.36 0.09
N LEU A 198 -15.88 -7.93 0.40
CA LEU A 198 -15.70 -7.19 1.64
C LEU A 198 -16.81 -6.16 1.72
N PRO A 199 -17.49 -5.97 2.88
CA PRO A 199 -18.25 -4.75 3.07
C PRO A 199 -17.31 -3.67 2.54
N LYS A 200 -17.80 -2.80 1.67
CA LYS A 200 -17.05 -1.58 1.34
C LYS A 200 -16.64 -1.10 2.70
N ASP A 201 -15.39 -1.43 3.07
CA ASP A 201 -14.85 -0.83 4.24
C ASP A 201 -15.11 0.62 3.93
N GLU A 202 -16.11 1.12 4.60
CA GLU A 202 -16.02 2.47 5.01
C GLU A 202 -14.58 2.56 5.49
N ILE A 203 -13.65 2.91 4.56
CA ILE A 203 -12.65 3.85 4.96
C ILE A 203 -13.52 4.77 5.78
N LYS A 204 -13.38 4.73 7.10
CA LYS A 204 -13.77 5.85 7.92
C LYS A 204 -12.86 7.00 7.49
N ASN A 205 -13.06 7.47 6.29
CA ASN A 205 -13.30 8.86 6.13
C ASN A 205 -14.43 9.09 7.12
N GLU A 206 -14.08 9.56 8.33
CA GLU A 206 -15.02 10.38 9.05
C GLU A 206 -15.60 11.24 7.96
N LYS A 207 -16.84 10.94 7.57
CA LYS A 207 -17.64 11.86 6.78
C LYS A 207 -17.69 13.10 7.65
N ILE A 208 -16.79 13.99 7.37
CA ILE A 208 -17.07 15.40 7.49
C ILE A 208 -18.23 15.57 6.51
N GLU A 209 -19.43 15.49 7.06
CA GLU A 209 -20.65 15.92 6.37
C GLU A 209 -20.38 17.34 5.88
N ASN A 210 -20.54 17.55 4.60
CA ASN A 210 -20.29 18.76 3.84
C ASN A 210 -18.83 18.99 3.40
N THR A 211 -18.36 18.18 2.45
CA THR A 211 -17.34 18.68 1.51
C THR A 211 -17.98 18.73 0.12
N GLN A 212 -18.20 19.91 -0.39
CA GLN A 212 -18.32 20.16 -1.82
C GLN A 212 -17.16 19.41 -2.48
N GLU A 213 -17.45 18.64 -3.51
CA GLU A 213 -16.46 17.93 -4.31
C GLU A 213 -15.47 19.00 -4.82
N ILE A 214 -14.21 18.95 -4.35
CA ILE A 214 -13.22 19.99 -4.68
C ILE A 214 -12.70 19.68 -6.07
N ASP A 215 -12.93 20.63 -6.98
CA ASP A 215 -12.37 20.58 -8.32
C ASP A 215 -10.92 21.09 -8.30
N TYR A 216 -9.97 20.15 -8.10
CA TYR A 216 -8.54 20.46 -8.05
C TYR A 216 -8.02 21.06 -9.36
N ASN A 217 -8.51 20.61 -10.52
CA ASN A 217 -8.09 21.15 -11.81
C ASN A 217 -8.48 22.63 -11.93
N ALA A 218 -9.67 22.97 -11.47
CA ALA A 218 -10.09 24.37 -11.42
C ALA A 218 -9.26 25.20 -10.45
N LEU A 219 -8.90 24.68 -9.27
CA LEU A 219 -8.06 25.37 -8.29
C LEU A 219 -6.64 25.58 -8.82
N ILE A 220 -6.02 24.58 -9.41
CA ILE A 220 -4.69 24.65 -10.00
C ILE A 220 -4.67 25.69 -11.14
N SER A 221 -5.66 25.63 -12.04
CA SER A 221 -5.80 26.59 -13.14
C SER A 221 -5.98 28.02 -12.62
N GLN A 222 -6.75 28.21 -11.56
CA GLN A 222 -6.91 29.52 -10.91
C GLN A 222 -5.62 30.02 -10.26
N CYS A 223 -4.87 29.13 -9.60
CA CYS A 223 -3.60 29.47 -8.99
C CYS A 223 -2.62 29.99 -10.04
N ILE A 224 -2.45 29.24 -11.12
CA ILE A 224 -1.53 29.60 -12.21
C ILE A 224 -1.99 30.86 -12.91
N GLY A 225 -3.29 31.02 -13.21
CA GLY A 225 -3.84 32.22 -13.83
C GLY A 225 -3.71 33.49 -12.98
N LYS A 226 -3.75 33.37 -11.64
CA LYS A 226 -3.52 34.53 -10.73
C LYS A 226 -2.05 34.90 -10.55
N ASN A 227 -1.16 33.93 -10.71
CA ASN A 227 0.28 34.11 -10.50
C ASN A 227 1.07 34.01 -11.83
N ASP A 228 0.44 34.39 -12.95
CA ASP A 228 1.05 34.33 -14.28
C ASP A 228 2.35 35.15 -14.33
N ALA A 229 3.46 34.41 -14.24
CA ALA A 229 4.81 34.94 -14.31
C ALA A 229 5.55 34.31 -15.50
N PRO A 230 6.51 35.04 -16.12
CA PRO A 230 7.29 34.48 -17.24
C PRO A 230 7.96 33.12 -16.95
N LYS A 231 8.20 32.84 -15.66
CA LYS A 231 8.84 31.59 -15.19
C LYS A 231 7.84 30.47 -14.84
N GLY A 232 6.52 30.75 -14.92
CA GLY A 232 5.50 29.86 -14.39
C GLY A 232 5.33 29.97 -12.87
N VAL A 233 4.54 29.07 -12.28
CA VAL A 233 4.26 28.97 -10.84
C VAL A 233 4.93 27.71 -10.31
N ASP A 234 5.61 27.81 -9.17
CA ASP A 234 6.29 26.68 -8.57
C ASP A 234 5.29 25.72 -7.90
N PHE A 235 5.69 24.44 -7.83
CA PHE A 235 4.89 23.34 -7.32
C PHE A 235 4.30 23.61 -5.93
N GLU A 236 5.12 24.06 -4.98
CA GLU A 236 4.69 24.31 -3.61
C GLU A 236 3.64 25.43 -3.54
N THR A 237 3.79 26.50 -4.32
CA THR A 237 2.79 27.57 -4.40
C THR A 237 1.44 27.06 -4.91
N ILE A 238 1.43 26.13 -5.88
CA ILE A 238 0.21 25.53 -6.39
C ILE A 238 -0.44 24.65 -5.31
N VAL A 239 0.34 23.80 -4.65
CA VAL A 239 -0.13 22.92 -3.58
C VAL A 239 -0.66 23.75 -2.41
N GLU A 240 0.07 24.77 -1.94
CA GLU A 240 -0.39 25.68 -0.88
C GLU A 240 -1.70 26.39 -1.24
N TYR A 241 -1.87 26.76 -2.50
CA TYR A 241 -3.12 27.36 -2.96
C TYR A 241 -4.28 26.36 -2.86
N CYS A 242 -4.08 25.11 -3.22
CA CYS A 242 -5.09 24.06 -3.06
C CYS A 242 -5.43 23.83 -1.58
N LEU A 243 -4.42 23.73 -0.71
CA LEU A 243 -4.60 23.56 0.74
C LEU A 243 -5.40 24.73 1.36
N ASN A 244 -5.11 25.97 0.97
CA ASN A 244 -5.83 27.17 1.44
C ASN A 244 -7.29 27.22 0.96
N ASN A 245 -7.66 26.41 -0.05
CA ASN A 245 -9.03 26.27 -0.55
C ASN A 245 -9.66 24.91 -0.14
N ASN A 246 -9.30 24.38 1.03
CA ASN A 246 -9.75 23.14 1.61
C ASN A 246 -9.37 21.87 0.82
N GLY A 247 -8.41 21.96 -0.10
CA GLY A 247 -7.83 20.81 -0.78
C GLY A 247 -6.87 20.03 0.12
N GLU A 248 -6.53 18.82 -0.31
CA GLU A 248 -5.53 17.95 0.32
C GLU A 248 -4.28 17.92 -0.55
N ARG A 249 -3.09 17.80 0.08
CA ARG A 249 -1.81 17.81 -0.64
C ARG A 249 -1.72 16.68 -1.67
N ASP A 250 -2.00 15.44 -1.24
CA ASP A 250 -1.88 14.26 -2.09
C ASP A 250 -2.77 14.36 -3.33
N ASN A 251 -4.01 14.84 -3.15
CA ASN A 251 -4.95 15.05 -4.26
C ASN A 251 -4.51 16.20 -5.17
N SER A 252 -3.88 17.24 -4.62
CA SER A 252 -3.32 18.35 -5.41
C SER A 252 -2.13 17.89 -6.25
N GLU A 253 -1.23 17.08 -5.68
CA GLU A 253 -0.08 16.49 -6.38
C GLU A 253 -0.53 15.60 -7.53
N ILE A 254 -1.49 14.68 -7.27
CA ILE A 254 -2.09 13.82 -8.28
C ILE A 254 -2.76 14.63 -9.39
N ALA A 255 -3.48 15.68 -9.04
CA ALA A 255 -4.14 16.54 -10.02
C ALA A 255 -3.13 17.30 -10.90
N ILE A 256 -2.02 17.81 -10.33
CA ILE A 256 -0.95 18.44 -11.11
C ILE A 256 -0.34 17.44 -12.11
N GLU A 257 -0.02 16.22 -11.66
CA GLU A 257 0.52 15.17 -12.53
C GLU A 257 -0.47 14.84 -13.65
N ASN A 258 -1.74 14.64 -13.34
CA ASN A 258 -2.76 14.34 -14.35
C ASN A 258 -2.91 15.48 -15.37
N MET A 259 -2.92 16.73 -14.93
CA MET A 259 -3.03 17.90 -15.84
C MET A 259 -1.78 18.05 -16.73
N VAL A 260 -0.60 17.61 -16.27
CA VAL A 260 0.61 17.55 -17.12
C VAL A 260 0.48 16.43 -18.15
N ASP A 261 0.02 15.26 -17.74
CA ASP A 261 -0.17 14.10 -18.63
C ASP A 261 -1.26 14.36 -19.68
N ASP A 262 -2.33 15.06 -19.31
CA ASP A 262 -3.43 15.46 -20.20
C ASP A 262 -3.03 16.64 -21.13
N GLY A 263 -1.84 17.22 -20.91
CA GLY A 263 -1.34 18.34 -21.71
C GLY A 263 -2.04 19.68 -21.41
N GLU A 264 -2.70 19.81 -20.28
CA GLU A 264 -3.30 21.05 -19.78
C GLU A 264 -2.26 21.96 -19.09
N LEU A 265 -1.26 21.32 -18.47
CA LEU A 265 -0.08 21.96 -17.89
C LEU A 265 1.18 21.56 -18.63
N PHE A 266 2.16 22.46 -18.65
CA PHE A 266 3.53 22.10 -19.04
C PHE A 266 4.54 22.61 -18.02
N GLU A 267 5.55 21.78 -17.78
CA GLU A 267 6.66 22.12 -16.90
C GLU A 267 7.69 22.99 -17.64
N VAL A 268 7.77 24.25 -17.27
CA VAL A 268 8.70 25.21 -17.89
C VAL A 268 10.15 24.93 -17.49
N LYS A 269 10.33 24.55 -16.25
CA LYS A 269 11.57 24.03 -15.64
C LYS A 269 11.18 23.16 -14.46
N PHE A 270 12.08 22.34 -13.98
CA PHE A 270 11.81 21.39 -12.88
C PHE A 270 11.03 22.05 -11.73
N GLY A 271 9.82 21.54 -11.47
CA GLY A 271 8.89 22.00 -10.43
C GLY A 271 8.19 23.35 -10.72
N TRP A 272 8.15 23.83 -11.97
CA TRP A 272 7.48 25.09 -12.34
C TRP A 272 6.55 24.88 -13.53
N TYR A 273 5.29 25.23 -13.36
CA TYR A 273 4.21 24.90 -14.28
C TYR A 273 3.52 26.11 -14.89
N LYS A 274 3.02 25.95 -16.10
CA LYS A 274 2.15 26.89 -16.82
C LYS A 274 0.99 26.16 -17.47
N LEU A 275 -0.12 26.88 -17.66
CA LEU A 275 -1.23 26.40 -18.48
C LEU A 275 -0.86 26.40 -19.97
N VAL A 276 -1.24 25.35 -20.67
CA VAL A 276 -1.08 25.25 -22.11
C VAL A 276 -2.07 26.22 -22.79
N GLY A 277 -1.56 27.11 -23.62
CA GLY A 277 -2.39 28.07 -24.38
C GLY A 277 -2.49 29.48 -23.78
N GLN A 278 -1.84 29.78 -22.66
CA GLN A 278 -1.60 31.16 -22.20
C GLN A 278 -0.20 31.60 -22.68
N SER A 279 -0.14 32.39 -23.73
CA SER A 279 1.07 33.10 -24.26
C SER A 279 1.04 34.55 -23.89
#